data_d3b25260c02ea6fc78b519300e37de04
#
_entry.id   d3b25260c02ea6fc78b519300e37de04
#
_cell.length_a   1.000
_cell.length_b   1.000
_cell.length_c   1.000
_cell.angle_alpha   90.00
_cell.angle_beta   90.00
_cell.angle_gamma   90.00
#
_symmetry.space_group_name_H-M   'P 1'
#
loop_
_entity.id
_entity.type
_entity.pdbx_description
1 polymer ?
#
loop_
_entity_poly.entity_id
_entity_poly.type
_entity_poly.pdbx_seq_one_letter_code
_entity_poly.pdbx_strand_id
1 'polypeptide(L)'
;LITGESLGQVASQTMPAMAVTGAVCELPVFRPCIGMDKEEIIRIARKIDTFETSILPYEDCCTVFTPKHPNTKPKMPKILEAESNLDVETLVDEAVKGVEIVHLP
;
A
#
# COMPACT_ATOMS: atom_id res chain seq x y z
N LEU A 1 1.21 -11.52 4.62
CA LEU A 1 1.58 -10.20 4.08
C LEU A 1 1.79 -9.22 5.22
N ILE A 2 2.76 -8.31 5.06
CA ILE A 2 3.01 -7.24 6.04
C ILE A 2 2.93 -5.91 5.29
N THR A 3 2.12 -4.97 5.80
CA THR A 3 1.94 -3.66 5.18
C THR A 3 2.22 -2.54 6.18
N GLY A 4 2.66 -1.38 5.69
CA GLY A 4 2.92 -0.18 6.49
C GLY A 4 1.70 0.74 6.66
N GLU A 5 0.50 0.24 6.42
CA GLU A 5 -0.72 1.04 6.51
C GLU A 5 -0.96 1.59 7.92
N SER A 6 -1.36 2.86 7.99
CA SER A 6 -1.80 3.54 9.21
C SER A 6 -3.14 4.22 8.96
N LEU A 7 -4.09 4.02 9.84
CA LEU A 7 -5.45 4.50 9.67
C LEU A 7 -5.51 6.03 9.63
N GLY A 8 -6.08 6.59 8.57
CA GLY A 8 -6.30 8.02 8.42
C GLY A 8 -5.08 8.85 7.99
N GLN A 9 -3.93 8.25 7.70
CA GLN A 9 -2.74 8.99 7.28
C GLN A 9 -2.87 9.55 5.85
N VAL A 10 -3.49 8.78 4.95
CA VAL A 10 -3.78 9.21 3.57
C VAL A 10 -5.20 8.80 3.19
N ALA A 11 -5.71 9.37 2.10
CA ALA A 11 -7.09 9.16 1.64
C ALA A 11 -7.44 7.70 1.34
N SER A 12 -6.47 6.87 0.97
CA SER A 12 -6.62 5.43 0.73
C SER A 12 -6.58 4.57 1.99
N GLN A 13 -6.14 5.11 3.12
CA GLN A 13 -6.01 4.39 4.39
C GLN A 13 -7.21 4.63 5.31
N THR A 14 -8.39 4.37 4.80
CA THR A 14 -9.66 4.39 5.55
C THR A 14 -10.11 2.97 5.86
N MET A 15 -10.93 2.80 6.90
CA MET A 15 -11.49 1.48 7.24
C MET A 15 -12.18 0.79 6.04
N PRO A 16 -13.05 1.48 5.25
CA PRO A 16 -13.64 0.87 4.06
C PRO A 16 -12.62 0.47 2.99
N ALA A 17 -11.59 1.28 2.77
CA ALA A 17 -10.54 0.96 1.79
C ALA A 17 -9.74 -0.26 2.22
N MET A 18 -9.33 -0.33 3.48
CA MET A 18 -8.61 -1.48 4.04
C MET A 18 -9.45 -2.76 4.07
N ALA A 19 -10.77 -2.65 4.24
CA ALA A 19 -11.66 -3.80 4.15
C ALA A 19 -11.72 -4.36 2.72
N VAL A 20 -11.75 -3.49 1.70
CA VAL A 20 -11.73 -3.90 0.30
C VAL A 20 -10.41 -4.56 -0.06
N THR A 21 -9.26 -3.93 0.26
CA THR A 21 -7.95 -4.49 -0.04
C THR A 21 -7.66 -5.78 0.73
N GLY A 22 -8.11 -5.88 1.98
CA GLY A 22 -7.95 -7.09 2.78
C GLY A 22 -8.80 -8.26 2.31
N ALA A 23 -9.96 -8.00 1.71
CA ALA A 23 -10.90 -9.05 1.27
C ALA A 23 -10.40 -9.85 0.06
N VAL A 24 -9.44 -9.33 -0.71
CA VAL A 24 -8.85 -10.03 -1.86
C VAL A 24 -7.55 -10.77 -1.51
N CYS A 25 -7.10 -10.66 -0.28
CA CYS A 25 -5.89 -11.34 0.18
C CYS A 25 -6.22 -12.74 0.73
N GLU A 26 -5.59 -13.77 0.18
CA GLU A 26 -5.70 -15.14 0.68
C GLU A 26 -4.81 -15.36 1.93
N LEU A 27 -3.73 -14.61 2.05
CA LEU A 27 -2.83 -14.67 3.21
C LEU A 27 -3.27 -13.67 4.29
N PRO A 28 -3.02 -13.98 5.58
CA PRO A 28 -3.20 -13.00 6.65
C PRO A 28 -2.42 -11.72 6.39
N VAL A 29 -3.04 -10.57 6.63
CA VAL A 29 -2.40 -9.26 6.47
C VAL A 29 -2.10 -8.67 7.84
N PHE A 30 -0.81 -8.53 8.14
CA PHE A 30 -0.33 -7.86 9.34
C PHE A 30 -0.09 -6.37 9.06
N ARG A 31 -0.70 -5.53 9.89
CA ARG A 31 -0.61 -4.08 9.81
C ARG A 31 -0.05 -3.51 11.12
N PRO A 32 1.27 -3.63 11.35
CA PRO A 32 1.88 -3.25 12.63
C PRO A 32 1.69 -1.78 12.99
N CYS A 33 1.53 -0.90 11.99
CA CYS A 33 1.36 0.54 12.17
C CYS A 33 -0.09 1.01 12.18
N ILE A 34 -1.08 0.12 12.15
CA ILE A 34 -2.49 0.45 11.87
C ILE A 34 -3.09 1.52 12.81
N GLY A 35 -2.71 1.52 14.07
CA GLY A 35 -3.19 2.45 15.09
C GLY A 35 -2.19 3.54 15.47
N MET A 36 -1.06 3.63 14.77
CA MET A 36 0.00 4.58 15.09
C MET A 36 -0.18 5.87 14.30
N ASP A 37 0.13 7.00 14.92
CA ASP A 37 0.28 8.25 14.20
C ASP A 37 1.64 8.36 13.50
N LYS A 38 1.81 9.40 12.66
CA LYS A 38 3.03 9.59 11.90
C LYS A 38 4.27 9.79 12.79
N GLU A 39 4.12 10.46 13.93
CA GLU A 39 5.24 10.71 14.83
C GLU A 39 5.68 9.45 15.56
N GLU A 40 4.74 8.58 15.91
CA GLU A 40 5.04 7.28 16.51
C GLU A 40 5.82 6.40 15.53
N ILE A 41 5.40 6.36 14.25
CA ILE A 41 6.08 5.62 13.20
C ILE A 41 7.49 6.17 12.98
N ILE A 42 7.66 7.49 12.92
CA ILE A 42 8.97 8.14 12.79
C ILE A 42 9.88 7.81 13.97
N ARG A 43 9.37 7.80 15.20
CA ARG A 43 10.13 7.40 16.39
C ARG A 43 10.66 5.98 16.28
N ILE A 44 9.81 5.05 15.81
CA ILE A 44 10.21 3.65 15.61
C ILE A 44 11.26 3.57 14.50
N ALA A 45 11.03 4.23 13.36
CA ALA A 45 11.97 4.24 12.24
C ALA A 45 13.37 4.74 12.65
N ARG A 46 13.43 5.79 13.48
CA ARG A 46 14.71 6.27 14.05
C ARG A 46 15.36 5.25 14.98
N LYS A 47 14.56 4.59 15.81
CA LYS A 47 15.05 3.57 16.76
C LYS A 47 15.65 2.35 16.06
N ILE A 48 15.15 1.98 14.88
CA ILE A 48 15.62 0.84 14.09
C ILE A 48 16.53 1.25 12.92
N ASP A 49 16.96 2.49 12.88
CA ASP A 49 17.93 3.03 11.91
C ASP A 49 17.46 3.01 10.44
N THR A 50 16.16 3.13 10.21
CA THR A 50 15.58 3.14 8.85
C THR A 50 15.08 4.52 8.42
N PHE A 51 15.04 5.50 9.33
CA PHE A 51 14.46 6.81 9.05
C PHE A 51 15.21 7.56 7.95
N GLU A 52 16.54 7.63 8.03
CA GLU A 52 17.37 8.38 7.06
C GLU A 52 17.24 7.79 5.64
N THR A 53 17.11 6.48 5.53
CA THR A 53 16.82 5.82 4.25
C THR A 53 15.42 6.15 3.75
N SER A 54 14.42 6.21 4.65
CA SER A 54 13.02 6.46 4.31
C SER A 54 12.75 7.87 3.77
N ILE A 55 13.60 8.84 4.10
CA ILE A 55 13.45 10.24 3.67
C ILE A 55 14.29 10.61 2.45
N LEU A 56 15.01 9.65 1.86
CA LEU A 56 15.74 9.88 0.62
C LEU A 56 14.79 10.36 -0.48
N PRO A 57 15.22 11.30 -1.34
CA PRO A 57 14.38 11.92 -2.35
C PRO A 57 14.18 10.98 -3.56
N TYR A 58 13.29 10.03 -3.41
CA TYR A 58 12.79 9.20 -4.52
C TYR A 58 11.39 9.63 -4.91
N GLU A 59 11.01 9.34 -6.16
CA GLU A 59 9.66 9.61 -6.63
C GLU A 59 8.63 8.79 -5.86
N ASP A 60 7.54 9.46 -5.47
CA ASP A 60 6.42 8.84 -4.76
C ASP A 60 5.20 8.75 -5.70
N CYS A 61 4.61 7.57 -5.79
CA CYS A 61 3.40 7.33 -6.58
C CYS A 61 2.24 8.24 -6.15
N CYS A 62 2.21 8.68 -4.89
CA CYS A 62 1.18 9.57 -4.37
C CYS A 62 1.17 10.95 -5.05
N THR A 63 2.27 11.39 -5.63
CA THR A 63 2.34 12.67 -6.36
C THR A 63 1.87 12.56 -7.81
N VAL A 64 2.03 11.38 -8.42
CA VAL A 64 1.74 11.14 -9.85
C VAL A 64 0.31 10.68 -10.08
N PHE A 65 -0.22 9.81 -9.22
CA PHE A 65 -1.50 9.13 -9.42
C PHE A 65 -2.63 9.61 -8.49
N THR A 66 -2.46 10.73 -7.79
CA THR A 66 -3.50 11.22 -6.89
C THR A 66 -4.69 11.77 -7.68
N PRO A 67 -5.87 11.16 -7.60
CA PRO A 67 -7.07 11.69 -8.24
C PRO A 67 -7.52 12.96 -7.54
N LYS A 68 -8.17 13.89 -8.30
CA LYS A 68 -8.75 15.12 -7.73
C LYS A 68 -9.75 14.85 -6.61
N HIS A 69 -10.45 13.72 -6.69
CA HIS A 69 -11.45 13.28 -5.72
C HIS A 69 -11.19 11.82 -5.35
N PRO A 70 -10.34 11.55 -4.33
CA PRO A 70 -10.04 10.19 -3.91
C PRO A 70 -11.28 9.52 -3.32
N ASN A 71 -11.48 8.25 -3.64
CA ASN A 71 -12.57 7.45 -3.11
C ASN A 71 -12.22 6.94 -1.70
N THR A 72 -12.62 7.68 -0.68
CA THR A 72 -12.36 7.33 0.73
C THR A 72 -13.33 6.29 1.31
N LYS A 73 -14.40 5.95 0.58
CA LYS A 73 -15.40 4.95 0.98
C LYS A 73 -15.70 3.99 -0.16
N PRO A 74 -14.69 3.23 -0.64
CA PRO A 74 -14.88 2.29 -1.72
C PRO A 74 -15.87 1.18 -1.31
N LYS A 75 -16.63 0.71 -2.31
CA LYS A 75 -17.54 -0.43 -2.15
C LYS A 75 -17.06 -1.55 -3.07
N MET A 76 -16.93 -2.76 -2.54
CA MET A 76 -16.43 -3.93 -3.26
C MET A 76 -17.05 -4.11 -4.66
N PRO A 77 -18.38 -4.05 -4.87
CA PRO A 77 -18.94 -4.24 -6.21
C PRO A 77 -18.44 -3.23 -7.25
N LYS A 78 -18.26 -1.96 -6.84
CA LYS A 78 -17.74 -0.91 -7.73
C LYS A 78 -16.26 -1.06 -8.04
N ILE A 79 -15.49 -1.57 -7.09
CA ILE A 79 -14.07 -1.85 -7.30
C ILE A 79 -13.90 -3.02 -8.28
N LEU A 80 -14.64 -4.11 -8.08
CA LEU A 80 -14.62 -5.25 -9.00
C LEU A 80 -15.09 -4.88 -10.41
N GLU A 81 -16.11 -4.01 -10.53
CA GLU A 81 -16.56 -3.48 -11.83
C GLU A 81 -15.44 -2.67 -12.52
N ALA A 82 -14.75 -1.82 -11.79
CA ALA A 82 -13.62 -1.05 -12.33
C ALA A 82 -12.44 -1.95 -12.72
N GLU A 83 -12.12 -2.95 -11.88
CA GLU A 83 -11.04 -3.91 -12.11
C GLU A 83 -11.30 -4.82 -13.30
N SER A 84 -12.57 -5.12 -13.64
CA SER A 84 -12.94 -5.96 -14.78
C SER A 84 -12.46 -5.42 -16.13
N ASN A 85 -12.05 -4.16 -16.20
CA ASN A 85 -11.46 -3.55 -17.40
C ASN A 85 -9.93 -3.82 -17.53
N LEU A 86 -9.32 -4.45 -16.53
CA LEU A 86 -7.90 -4.78 -16.52
C LEU A 86 -7.68 -6.24 -16.91
N ASP A 87 -6.69 -6.50 -17.73
CA ASP A 87 -6.17 -7.86 -17.96
C ASP A 87 -5.24 -8.24 -16.80
N VAL A 88 -5.87 -8.64 -15.68
CA VAL A 88 -5.15 -8.93 -14.43
C VAL A 88 -4.16 -10.08 -14.60
N GLU A 89 -4.51 -11.11 -15.36
CA GLU A 89 -3.65 -12.27 -15.57
C GLU A 89 -2.36 -11.88 -16.27
N THR A 90 -2.46 -11.14 -17.37
CA THR A 90 -1.27 -10.64 -18.09
C THR A 90 -0.42 -9.72 -17.22
N LEU A 91 -1.04 -8.79 -16.48
CA LEU A 91 -0.32 -7.86 -15.61
C LEU A 91 0.44 -8.59 -14.48
N VAL A 92 -0.19 -9.59 -13.87
CA VAL A 92 0.45 -10.40 -12.82
C VAL A 92 1.59 -11.24 -13.40
N ASP A 93 1.38 -11.87 -14.55
CA ASP A 93 2.39 -12.67 -15.25
C ASP A 93 3.63 -11.85 -15.61
N GLU A 94 3.43 -10.64 -16.14
CA GLU A 94 4.51 -9.71 -16.47
C GLU A 94 5.27 -9.28 -15.20
N ALA A 95 4.57 -8.98 -14.12
CA ALA A 95 5.19 -8.61 -12.85
C ALA A 95 6.03 -9.77 -12.28
N VAL A 96 5.51 -11.00 -12.33
CA VAL A 96 6.23 -12.19 -11.84
C VAL A 96 7.47 -12.49 -12.70
N LYS A 97 7.36 -12.36 -14.04
CA LYS A 97 8.51 -12.54 -14.95
C LYS A 97 9.57 -11.46 -14.79
N GLY A 98 9.18 -10.26 -14.37
CA GLY A 98 10.06 -9.12 -14.13
C GLY A 98 10.74 -9.13 -12.75
N VAL A 99 10.55 -10.16 -11.91
CA VAL A 99 11.19 -10.23 -10.59
C VAL A 99 12.71 -10.34 -10.74
N GLU A 100 13.42 -9.42 -10.13
CA GLU A 100 14.88 -9.44 -10.02
C GLU A 100 15.28 -9.90 -8.62
N ILE A 101 16.18 -10.86 -8.54
CA ILE A 101 16.71 -11.37 -7.26
C ILE A 101 18.11 -10.79 -7.06
N VAL A 102 18.23 -9.91 -6.07
CA VAL A 102 19.52 -9.32 -5.68
C VAL A 102 20.05 -10.04 -4.45
N HIS A 103 21.24 -10.63 -4.57
CA HIS A 103 21.94 -11.24 -3.46
C HIS A 103 22.80 -10.19 -2.77
N LEU A 104 22.51 -9.92 -1.51
CA LEU A 104 23.32 -9.03 -0.67
C LEU A 104 24.48 -9.82 -0.04
N PRO A 105 25.66 -9.21 0.11
CA PRO A 105 26.83 -9.84 0.73
C PRO A 105 26.60 -10.12 2.23
#